data_caba1a11ac0bd4276ddb345880b232e9
#
_entry.id   caba1a11ac0bd4276ddb345880b232e9
#
_cell.length_a   1.000
_cell.length_b   1.000
_cell.length_c   1.000
_cell.angle_alpha   90.00
_cell.angle_beta   90.00
_cell.angle_gamma   90.00
#
_symmetry.space_group_name_H-M   'P 1'
#
loop_
_entity.id
_entity.type
_entity.pdbx_description
1 polymer ?
#
loop_
_entity_poly.entity_id
_entity_poly.type
_entity_poly.pdbx_seq_one_letter_code
_entity_poly.pdbx_strand_id
1 'polypeptide(L)'
;MGSVFALLTFACLGDSTAVADSLAEKWLSPAPSAAKKNPVASTQNSIAAGQKIYSKTCVMCHGKTGDADGPAVIELNIHPARLSNPELNREPDGALFWKITTGKKPMPAYGKRLSETDRWNLINYIRTLPKH
;
A
#
# COMPACT_ATOMS: atom_id res chain seq x y z
N MET A 1 48.38 25.66 -44.08
CA MET A 1 47.55 26.26 -43.00
C MET A 1 46.24 25.48 -42.96
N GLY A 2 46.17 24.49 -42.15
CA GLY A 2 44.97 23.65 -42.01
C GLY A 2 44.50 23.70 -40.57
N SER A 3 43.35 24.38 -40.32
CA SER A 3 42.68 24.38 -39.03
C SER A 3 41.89 23.08 -38.87
N VAL A 4 42.28 22.29 -37.90
CA VAL A 4 41.53 21.10 -37.50
C VAL A 4 40.49 21.55 -36.44
N PHE A 5 39.21 21.54 -36.80
CA PHE A 5 38.11 21.71 -35.85
C PHE A 5 37.87 20.37 -35.15
N ALA A 6 38.20 20.31 -33.88
CA ALA A 6 37.83 19.19 -33.02
C ALA A 6 36.37 19.33 -32.60
N LEU A 7 35.50 18.42 -33.09
CA LEU A 7 34.13 18.24 -32.63
C LEU A 7 34.14 17.52 -31.27
N LEU A 8 33.91 18.29 -30.22
CA LEU A 8 33.62 17.74 -28.89
C LEU A 8 32.18 17.20 -28.90
N THR A 9 32.03 15.88 -28.99
CA THR A 9 30.77 15.21 -28.75
C THR A 9 30.51 15.17 -27.25
N PHE A 10 29.55 15.99 -26.80
CA PHE A 10 29.02 15.96 -25.43
C PHE A 10 28.09 14.75 -25.31
N ALA A 11 28.58 13.68 -24.71
CA ALA A 11 27.77 12.54 -24.36
C ALA A 11 26.88 12.93 -23.16
N CYS A 12 25.59 13.13 -23.41
CA CYS A 12 24.58 13.18 -22.35
C CYS A 12 24.49 11.81 -21.68
N LEU A 13 25.19 11.65 -20.57
CA LEU A 13 24.91 10.58 -19.62
C LEU A 13 23.59 10.93 -18.92
N GLY A 14 22.48 10.38 -19.44
CA GLY A 14 21.18 10.51 -18.82
C GLY A 14 21.21 9.86 -17.44
N ASP A 15 20.82 10.64 -16.43
CA ASP A 15 20.69 10.22 -15.04
C ASP A 15 19.72 9.04 -14.91
N SER A 16 20.24 7.83 -14.87
CA SER A 16 19.50 6.61 -14.54
C SER A 16 19.17 6.50 -13.04
N THR A 17 19.55 7.47 -12.22
CA THR A 17 19.37 7.43 -10.76
C THR A 17 17.96 7.81 -10.32
N ALA A 18 17.26 8.68 -11.05
CA ALA A 18 15.93 9.16 -10.68
C ALA A 18 14.83 8.08 -10.75
N VAL A 19 14.99 7.06 -11.61
CA VAL A 19 13.98 5.98 -11.76
C VAL A 19 14.15 4.92 -10.67
N ALA A 20 15.36 4.70 -10.18
CA ALA A 20 15.62 3.75 -9.09
C ALA A 20 15.09 4.24 -7.74
N ASP A 21 15.13 5.56 -7.50
CA ASP A 21 14.69 6.17 -6.24
C ASP A 21 13.16 6.10 -6.07
N SER A 22 12.39 6.26 -7.16
CA SER A 22 10.93 6.16 -7.14
C SER A 22 10.41 4.74 -6.87
N LEU A 23 11.20 3.70 -7.17
CA LEU A 23 10.86 2.31 -6.90
C LEU A 23 11.22 1.87 -5.47
N ALA A 24 12.21 2.50 -4.86
CA ALA A 24 12.64 2.20 -3.49
C ALA A 24 11.61 2.61 -2.43
N GLU A 25 10.77 3.61 -2.72
CA GLU A 25 9.70 4.04 -1.81
C GLU A 25 8.44 3.17 -1.88
N LYS A 26 8.25 2.41 -2.95
CA LYS A 26 7.05 1.58 -3.09
C LYS A 26 7.14 0.38 -2.15
N TRP A 27 6.24 0.35 -1.16
CA TRP A 27 6.15 -0.78 -0.23
C TRP A 27 5.56 -2.01 -0.91
N LEU A 28 6.44 -2.81 -1.53
CA LEU A 28 6.07 -4.02 -2.24
C LEU A 28 6.12 -5.24 -1.32
N SER A 29 5.11 -6.10 -1.42
CA SER A 29 5.13 -7.42 -0.77
C SER A 29 6.03 -8.37 -1.55
N PRO A 30 6.71 -9.34 -0.87
CA PRO A 30 7.41 -10.42 -1.56
C PRO A 30 6.47 -11.21 -2.47
N ALA A 31 6.96 -11.66 -3.64
CA ALA A 31 6.15 -12.39 -4.62
C ALA A 31 5.42 -13.63 -4.05
N PRO A 32 6.04 -14.47 -3.21
CA PRO A 32 5.34 -15.59 -2.57
C PRO A 32 4.17 -15.16 -1.68
N SER A 33 4.31 -14.02 -0.98
CA SER A 33 3.24 -13.45 -0.15
C SER A 33 2.10 -12.90 -1.01
N ALA A 34 2.43 -12.19 -2.09
CA ALA A 34 1.44 -11.66 -3.02
C ALA A 34 0.62 -12.76 -3.69
N ALA A 35 1.20 -13.93 -3.95
CA ALA A 35 0.51 -15.07 -4.55
C ALA A 35 -0.50 -15.76 -3.63
N LYS A 36 -0.47 -15.48 -2.32
CA LYS A 36 -1.38 -16.09 -1.35
C LYS A 36 -2.82 -15.68 -1.63
N LYS A 37 -3.70 -16.66 -1.80
CA LYS A 37 -5.13 -16.41 -2.01
C LYS A 37 -5.85 -16.19 -0.69
N ASN A 38 -6.86 -15.33 -0.69
CA ASN A 38 -7.74 -15.18 0.47
C ASN A 38 -8.60 -16.45 0.63
N PRO A 39 -8.45 -17.21 1.73
CA PRO A 39 -9.25 -18.41 1.95
C PRO A 39 -10.66 -18.10 2.48
N VAL A 40 -10.92 -16.86 2.89
CA VAL A 40 -12.20 -16.44 3.46
C VAL A 40 -13.08 -15.85 2.35
N ALA A 41 -14.21 -16.50 2.09
CA ALA A 41 -15.16 -15.99 1.10
C ALA A 41 -15.68 -14.59 1.48
N SER A 42 -15.81 -13.72 0.48
CA SER A 42 -16.32 -12.35 0.67
C SER A 42 -17.83 -12.35 0.83
N THR A 43 -18.30 -12.81 1.99
CA THR A 43 -19.72 -12.81 2.39
C THR A 43 -20.05 -11.56 3.18
N GLN A 44 -21.36 -11.27 3.35
CA GLN A 44 -21.83 -10.17 4.21
C GLN A 44 -21.30 -10.29 5.64
N ASN A 45 -21.23 -11.52 6.19
CA ASN A 45 -20.70 -11.76 7.52
C ASN A 45 -19.18 -11.45 7.60
N SER A 46 -18.42 -11.87 6.62
CA SER A 46 -16.99 -11.57 6.53
C SER A 46 -16.74 -10.06 6.40
N ILE A 47 -17.47 -9.40 5.52
CA ILE A 47 -17.38 -7.94 5.33
C ILE A 47 -17.74 -7.20 6.62
N ALA A 48 -18.83 -7.59 7.31
CA ALA A 48 -19.23 -6.99 8.58
C ALA A 48 -18.21 -7.20 9.69
N ALA A 49 -17.59 -8.38 9.75
CA ALA A 49 -16.49 -8.65 10.68
C ALA A 49 -15.28 -7.75 10.38
N GLY A 50 -14.89 -7.64 9.12
CA GLY A 50 -13.81 -6.76 8.66
C GLY A 50 -14.10 -5.29 8.96
N GLN A 51 -15.34 -4.84 8.77
CA GLN A 51 -15.77 -3.48 9.10
C GLN A 51 -15.59 -3.14 10.59
N LYS A 52 -15.94 -4.08 11.47
CA LYS A 52 -15.74 -3.90 12.93
C LYS A 52 -14.27 -3.73 13.28
N ILE A 53 -13.41 -4.51 12.64
CA ILE A 53 -11.96 -4.40 12.86
C ILE A 53 -11.44 -3.07 12.31
N TYR A 54 -11.82 -2.71 11.09
CA TYR A 54 -11.43 -1.46 10.45
C TYR A 54 -11.78 -0.24 11.29
N SER A 55 -13.01 -0.20 11.80
CA SER A 55 -13.50 0.92 12.63
C SER A 55 -12.75 1.09 13.94
N LYS A 56 -12.16 0.01 14.46
CA LYS A 56 -11.40 0.04 15.72
C LYS A 56 -9.92 0.32 15.54
N THR A 57 -9.34 -0.11 14.42
CA THR A 57 -7.88 -0.18 14.26
C THR A 57 -7.32 0.62 13.10
N CYS A 58 -8.11 0.90 12.06
CA CYS A 58 -7.61 1.48 10.80
C CYS A 58 -8.11 2.90 10.54
N VAL A 59 -9.34 3.20 10.98
CA VAL A 59 -10.03 4.47 10.68
C VAL A 59 -9.27 5.70 11.16
N MET A 60 -8.52 5.60 12.24
CA MET A 60 -7.78 6.74 12.81
C MET A 60 -6.74 7.32 11.84
N CYS A 61 -6.19 6.49 10.98
CA CYS A 61 -5.23 6.91 9.95
C CYS A 61 -5.85 6.90 8.56
N HIS A 62 -6.53 5.81 8.18
CA HIS A 62 -7.02 5.64 6.81
C HIS A 62 -8.36 6.33 6.53
N GLY A 63 -9.06 6.85 7.56
CA GLY A 63 -10.36 7.49 7.40
C GLY A 63 -11.51 6.49 7.22
N LYS A 64 -12.76 6.99 7.29
CA LYS A 64 -13.97 6.14 7.21
C LYS A 64 -14.14 5.49 5.82
N THR A 65 -13.75 6.20 4.78
CA THR A 65 -13.87 5.79 3.37
C THR A 65 -12.53 5.34 2.77
N GLY A 66 -11.47 5.34 3.56
CA GLY A 66 -10.15 4.95 3.10
C GLY A 66 -9.37 6.07 2.39
N ASP A 67 -9.75 7.32 2.58
CA ASP A 67 -9.15 8.48 1.89
C ASP A 67 -7.88 9.01 2.55
N ALA A 68 -7.35 8.32 3.54
CA ALA A 68 -6.18 8.75 4.31
C ALA A 68 -6.41 10.08 5.06
N ASP A 69 -7.62 10.31 5.49
CA ASP A 69 -8.10 11.53 6.15
C ASP A 69 -8.52 11.30 7.61
N GLY A 70 -8.04 10.25 8.21
CA GLY A 70 -8.29 9.96 9.63
C GLY A 70 -7.68 11.04 10.55
N PRO A 71 -8.24 11.24 11.75
CA PRO A 71 -7.82 12.31 12.67
C PRO A 71 -6.33 12.25 13.05
N ALA A 72 -5.73 11.07 13.10
CA ALA A 72 -4.30 10.92 13.39
C ALA A 72 -3.37 11.45 12.29
N VAL A 73 -3.86 11.68 11.08
CA VAL A 73 -3.05 12.16 9.94
C VAL A 73 -2.45 13.52 10.25
N ILE A 74 -3.27 14.45 10.74
CA ILE A 74 -2.83 15.80 11.08
C ILE A 74 -2.04 15.78 12.39
N GLU A 75 -2.55 15.10 13.41
CA GLU A 75 -1.96 15.08 14.75
C GLU A 75 -0.53 14.49 14.74
N LEU A 76 -0.31 13.42 13.99
CA LEU A 76 0.97 12.71 13.94
C LEU A 76 1.81 13.08 12.71
N ASN A 77 1.33 13.99 11.85
CA ASN A 77 1.98 14.36 10.59
C ASN A 77 2.40 13.12 9.77
N ILE A 78 1.45 12.22 9.52
CA ILE A 78 1.66 10.97 8.79
C ILE A 78 0.93 10.98 7.44
N HIS A 79 1.40 10.15 6.50
CA HIS A 79 0.80 10.03 5.17
C HIS A 79 0.45 8.57 4.89
N PRO A 80 -0.70 8.07 5.40
CA PRO A 80 -1.12 6.69 5.14
C PRO A 80 -1.52 6.53 3.67
N ALA A 81 -1.44 5.30 3.17
CA ALA A 81 -1.94 4.97 1.84
C ALA A 81 -3.45 5.22 1.75
N ARG A 82 -3.90 5.80 0.63
CA ARG A 82 -5.33 5.92 0.32
C ARG A 82 -5.86 4.56 -0.10
N LEU A 83 -6.71 3.96 0.72
CA LEU A 83 -7.35 2.67 0.43
C LEU A 83 -8.47 2.82 -0.62
N SER A 84 -8.95 4.05 -0.85
CA SER A 84 -9.88 4.40 -1.93
C SER A 84 -9.20 4.50 -3.30
N ASN A 85 -7.86 4.50 -3.38
CA ASN A 85 -7.14 4.56 -4.65
C ASN A 85 -7.41 3.31 -5.49
N PRO A 86 -7.87 3.44 -6.77
CA PRO A 86 -8.06 2.31 -7.66
C PRO A 86 -6.82 1.43 -7.88
N GLU A 87 -5.62 2.00 -7.76
CA GLU A 87 -4.36 1.26 -7.85
C GLU A 87 -4.25 0.17 -6.77
N LEU A 88 -4.76 0.44 -5.56
CA LEU A 88 -4.76 -0.56 -4.48
C LEU A 88 -5.59 -1.80 -4.85
N ASN A 89 -6.65 -1.64 -5.65
CA ASN A 89 -7.46 -2.76 -6.11
C ASN A 89 -6.73 -3.70 -7.07
N ARG A 90 -5.65 -3.24 -7.69
CA ARG A 90 -4.80 -4.07 -8.55
C ARG A 90 -3.80 -4.89 -7.73
N GLU A 91 -3.57 -4.52 -6.48
CA GLU A 91 -2.74 -5.34 -5.59
C GLU A 91 -3.50 -6.61 -5.20
N PRO A 92 -2.87 -7.80 -5.29
CA PRO A 92 -3.51 -9.04 -4.86
C PRO A 92 -3.77 -9.06 -3.35
N ASP A 93 -4.76 -9.83 -2.92
CA ASP A 93 -5.13 -9.94 -1.50
C ASP A 93 -3.97 -10.40 -0.63
N GLY A 94 -3.13 -11.30 -1.13
CA GLY A 94 -1.92 -11.76 -0.43
C GLY A 94 -0.92 -10.63 -0.16
N ALA A 95 -0.83 -9.65 -1.06
CA ALA A 95 0.01 -8.47 -0.84
C ALA A 95 -0.54 -7.60 0.30
N LEU A 96 -1.84 -7.34 0.31
CA LEU A 96 -2.50 -6.60 1.40
C LEU A 96 -2.38 -7.34 2.72
N PHE A 97 -2.58 -8.66 2.70
CA PHE A 97 -2.42 -9.51 3.88
C PHE A 97 -1.03 -9.41 4.48
N TRP A 98 0.01 -9.47 3.65
CA TRP A 98 1.39 -9.31 4.09
C TRP A 98 1.63 -7.93 4.69
N LYS A 99 1.17 -6.86 4.04
CA LYS A 99 1.30 -5.48 4.53
C LYS A 99 0.65 -5.29 5.90
N ILE A 100 -0.59 -5.76 6.07
CA ILE A 100 -1.31 -5.71 7.35
C ILE A 100 -0.57 -6.54 8.42
N THR A 101 -0.04 -7.69 8.05
CA THR A 101 0.67 -8.59 8.96
C THR A 101 1.96 -7.98 9.47
N THR A 102 2.77 -7.42 8.58
CA THR A 102 4.14 -6.96 8.90
C THR A 102 4.19 -5.51 9.35
N GLY A 103 3.25 -4.68 8.90
CA GLY A 103 3.29 -3.24 9.12
C GLY A 103 4.50 -2.57 8.46
N LYS A 104 4.49 -1.26 8.42
CA LYS A 104 5.61 -0.38 8.07
C LYS A 104 5.41 0.91 8.83
N LYS A 105 6.27 1.23 9.78
CA LYS A 105 6.13 2.42 10.62
C LYS A 105 5.78 3.66 9.76
N PRO A 106 4.79 4.46 10.18
CA PRO A 106 4.04 4.41 11.44
C PRO A 106 2.91 3.37 11.50
N MET A 107 2.57 2.67 10.40
CA MET A 107 1.55 1.63 10.40
C MET A 107 1.98 0.43 11.27
N PRO A 108 1.20 0.06 12.30
CA PRO A 108 1.53 -1.08 13.16
C PRO A 108 1.49 -2.41 12.42
N ALA A 109 2.23 -3.40 12.93
CA ALA A 109 2.11 -4.80 12.51
C ALA A 109 0.95 -5.47 13.25
N TYR A 110 0.02 -6.06 12.50
CA TYR A 110 -1.17 -6.71 13.05
C TYR A 110 -1.06 -8.23 13.13
N GLY A 111 0.07 -8.83 12.73
CA GLY A 111 0.25 -10.28 12.72
C GLY A 111 0.06 -10.96 14.07
N LYS A 112 0.40 -10.28 15.17
CA LYS A 112 0.19 -10.77 16.54
C LYS A 112 -1.06 -10.21 17.23
N ARG A 113 -1.71 -9.20 16.64
CA ARG A 113 -2.85 -8.50 17.24
C ARG A 113 -4.19 -8.97 16.70
N LEU A 114 -4.21 -9.46 15.48
CA LEU A 114 -5.38 -9.97 14.78
C LEU A 114 -5.12 -11.42 14.34
N SER A 115 -6.14 -12.26 14.44
CA SER A 115 -6.07 -13.61 13.90
C SER A 115 -5.86 -13.59 12.38
N GLU A 116 -5.46 -14.70 11.80
CA GLU A 116 -5.34 -14.82 10.34
C GLU A 116 -6.69 -14.57 9.65
N THR A 117 -7.76 -15.17 10.17
CA THR A 117 -9.12 -14.96 9.68
C THR A 117 -9.57 -13.50 9.77
N ASP A 118 -9.25 -12.80 10.87
CA ASP A 118 -9.60 -11.39 11.02
C ASP A 118 -8.92 -10.51 9.98
N ARG A 119 -7.66 -10.78 9.67
CA ARG A 119 -6.93 -10.05 8.63
C ARG A 119 -7.52 -10.29 7.24
N TRP A 120 -7.99 -11.50 6.94
CA TRP A 120 -8.69 -11.80 5.70
C TRP A 120 -10.07 -11.15 5.63
N ASN A 121 -10.84 -11.15 6.72
CA ASN A 121 -12.09 -10.42 6.83
C ASN A 121 -11.90 -8.92 6.61
N LEU A 122 -10.83 -8.36 7.19
CA LEU A 122 -10.47 -6.96 7.00
C LEU A 122 -10.22 -6.63 5.52
N ILE A 123 -9.53 -7.50 4.79
CA ILE A 123 -9.28 -7.32 3.35
C ILE A 123 -10.61 -7.36 2.58
N ASN A 124 -11.51 -8.30 2.89
CA ASN A 124 -12.83 -8.36 2.27
C ASN A 124 -13.60 -7.05 2.46
N TYR A 125 -13.52 -6.44 3.64
CA TYR A 125 -14.11 -5.11 3.87
C TYR A 125 -13.40 -4.00 3.09
N ILE A 126 -12.06 -3.94 3.09
CA ILE A 126 -11.28 -2.92 2.36
C ILE A 126 -11.63 -2.93 0.87
N ARG A 127 -11.92 -4.11 0.30
CA ARG A 127 -12.35 -4.24 -1.10
C ARG A 127 -13.71 -3.59 -1.38
N THR A 128 -14.54 -3.39 -0.36
CA THR A 128 -15.85 -2.71 -0.49
C THR A 128 -15.76 -1.19 -0.37
N LEU A 129 -14.64 -0.64 0.07
CA LEU A 129 -14.49 0.81 0.19
C LEU A 129 -14.66 1.50 -1.17
N PRO A 130 -15.26 2.70 -1.22
CA PRO A 130 -15.40 3.47 -2.46
C PRO A 130 -14.04 3.63 -3.17
N LYS A 131 -14.07 3.70 -4.49
CA LYS A 131 -12.87 3.92 -5.32
C LYS A 131 -13.05 5.18 -6.16
N HIS A 132 -12.07 6.06 -6.07
CA HIS A 132 -12.03 7.33 -6.82
C HIS A 132 -10.62 7.94 -6.86
#